data_8a0f054b8b63326281bd3d7ddbbe16e6
#
_entry.id   8a0f054b8b63326281bd3d7ddbbe16e6
#
_cell.length_a   1.000
_cell.length_b   1.000
_cell.length_c   1.000
_cell.angle_alpha   90.00
_cell.angle_beta   90.00
_cell.angle_gamma   90.00
#
_symmetry.space_group_name_H-M   'P 1'
#
loop_
_entity.id
_entity.type
_entity.pdbx_description
1 polymer ?
#
loop_
_entity_poly.entity_id
_entity_poly.type
_entity_poly.pdbx_seq_one_letter_code
_entity_poly.pdbx_strand_id
1 'polypeptide(L)'
;MRFALAVFCLAAGAAVKAQIEAPQVEAGLVWHFDFSVQLPQGWDFTALPVVASLSQSVEPVGASSLGKSFPGATHVVEADGISTFYSWTDANIYHGGYQGLTIAYSDPEIYFPYPFAVGSTWTDTFAASFNGGIAVERTGTVTAECVEVGTLVLPGGQEFPEAYRVEMTETIVDATAAGDYTLVWEETLYFTADCPFYRAAVITSTVLDGISSPEPTPEVSQYALWITGSTVGVEELASAPVQVYPNPASVGGEAWVVAAGPVQVWDATGRRVLETRAHPGQVLVRLPAEHLPAGTYVVRSGTGAATRWIVQ
;
A
#
# COMPACT_ATOMS: atom_id res chain seq x y z
N MET A 1 -27.84 -70.66 3.13
CA MET A 1 -27.72 -69.37 2.41
C MET A 1 -27.56 -68.27 3.45
N ARG A 2 -26.35 -67.72 3.57
CA ARG A 2 -26.07 -66.57 4.42
C ARG A 2 -25.87 -65.36 3.55
N PHE A 3 -26.78 -64.39 3.59
CA PHE A 3 -26.62 -63.10 2.95
C PHE A 3 -25.69 -62.20 3.77
N ALA A 4 -24.55 -61.83 3.20
CA ALA A 4 -23.68 -60.82 3.76
C ALA A 4 -24.17 -59.45 3.25
N LEU A 5 -24.61 -58.60 4.21
CA LEU A 5 -24.99 -57.22 3.94
C LEU A 5 -23.72 -56.38 3.99
N ALA A 6 -23.25 -55.92 2.82
CA ALA A 6 -22.14 -54.97 2.74
C ALA A 6 -22.69 -53.57 2.98
N VAL A 7 -22.34 -52.99 4.14
CA VAL A 7 -22.60 -51.57 4.43
C VAL A 7 -21.51 -50.73 3.76
N PHE A 8 -21.88 -50.02 2.68
CA PHE A 8 -21.05 -48.99 2.10
C PHE A 8 -21.16 -47.73 2.97
N CYS A 9 -20.16 -47.46 3.80
CA CYS A 9 -19.97 -46.13 4.40
C CYS A 9 -19.48 -45.18 3.31
N LEU A 10 -20.37 -44.35 2.76
CA LEU A 10 -19.96 -43.15 2.05
C LEU A 10 -19.40 -42.19 3.10
N ALA A 11 -18.08 -42.11 3.19
CA ALA A 11 -17.41 -40.98 3.81
C ALA A 11 -17.62 -39.78 2.90
N ALA A 12 -18.60 -38.93 3.21
CA ALA A 12 -18.66 -37.58 2.67
C ALA A 12 -17.45 -36.83 3.21
N GLY A 13 -16.35 -36.86 2.48
CA GLY A 13 -15.23 -35.97 2.73
C GLY A 13 -15.75 -34.56 2.53
N ALA A 14 -15.93 -33.80 3.60
CA ALA A 14 -16.06 -32.37 3.51
C ALA A 14 -14.77 -31.87 2.83
N ALA A 15 -14.87 -31.40 1.60
CA ALA A 15 -13.76 -30.69 0.96
C ALA A 15 -13.47 -29.47 1.85
N VAL A 16 -12.36 -29.51 2.57
CA VAL A 16 -11.84 -28.32 3.26
C VAL A 16 -11.60 -27.32 2.17
N LYS A 17 -12.39 -26.24 2.13
CA LYS A 17 -12.13 -25.14 1.21
C LYS A 17 -10.75 -24.61 1.57
N ALA A 18 -9.86 -24.50 0.57
CA ALA A 18 -8.60 -23.82 0.74
C ALA A 18 -8.90 -22.38 1.23
N GLN A 19 -8.13 -21.91 2.17
CA GLN A 19 -8.32 -20.59 2.80
C GLN A 19 -6.96 -19.96 3.08
N ILE A 20 -6.94 -18.64 3.18
CA ILE A 20 -5.76 -17.89 3.60
C ILE A 20 -5.78 -17.82 5.13
N GLU A 21 -4.75 -18.37 5.72
CA GLU A 21 -4.52 -18.36 7.18
C GLU A 21 -3.80 -17.09 7.61
N ALA A 22 -3.87 -16.80 8.91
CA ALA A 22 -3.09 -15.72 9.50
C ALA A 22 -1.59 -15.91 9.23
N PRO A 23 -0.90 -14.89 8.69
CA PRO A 23 0.51 -15.01 8.36
C PRO A 23 1.35 -15.14 9.63
N GLN A 24 2.44 -15.89 9.52
CA GLN A 24 3.51 -15.87 10.51
C GLN A 24 4.46 -14.73 10.13
N VAL A 25 4.35 -13.59 10.79
CA VAL A 25 5.19 -12.42 10.55
C VAL A 25 6.36 -12.44 11.53
N GLU A 26 7.56 -12.59 11.01
CA GLU A 26 8.78 -12.65 11.81
C GLU A 26 9.51 -11.29 11.79
N ALA A 27 10.01 -10.89 12.93
CA ALA A 27 10.88 -9.73 13.04
C ALA A 27 12.19 -9.95 12.25
N GLY A 28 12.71 -8.89 11.63
CA GLY A 28 13.86 -8.96 10.73
C GLY A 28 13.50 -9.38 9.31
N LEU A 29 12.20 -9.55 8.99
CA LEU A 29 11.75 -9.78 7.63
C LEU A 29 11.85 -8.48 6.83
N VAL A 30 12.37 -8.59 5.61
CA VAL A 30 12.42 -7.48 4.64
C VAL A 30 11.69 -7.91 3.38
N TRP A 31 10.70 -7.14 2.98
CA TRP A 31 10.02 -7.31 1.69
C TRP A 31 10.54 -6.32 0.66
N HIS A 32 10.70 -6.81 -0.55
CA HIS A 32 11.06 -6.00 -1.71
C HIS A 32 9.89 -5.95 -2.67
N PHE A 33 9.48 -4.74 -3.04
CA PHE A 33 8.37 -4.49 -3.95
C PHE A 33 8.85 -3.77 -5.19
N ASP A 34 8.31 -4.17 -6.33
CA ASP A 34 8.39 -3.41 -7.57
C ASP A 34 7.05 -2.75 -7.88
N PHE A 35 7.10 -1.60 -8.55
CA PHE A 35 5.95 -0.79 -8.89
C PHE A 35 5.87 -0.51 -10.38
N SER A 36 4.63 -0.40 -10.90
CA SER A 36 4.32 0.05 -12.25
C SER A 36 3.14 1.02 -12.24
N VAL A 37 3.19 2.06 -13.05
CA VAL A 37 2.04 2.93 -13.34
C VAL A 37 1.16 2.37 -14.47
N GLN A 38 1.59 1.28 -15.12
CA GLN A 38 0.74 0.51 -16.01
C GLN A 38 0.02 -0.57 -15.21
N LEU A 39 -1.21 -0.86 -15.60
CA LEU A 39 -2.04 -1.84 -14.93
C LEU A 39 -1.94 -3.20 -15.63
N PRO A 40 -2.03 -4.31 -14.87
CA PRO A 40 -2.03 -5.66 -15.43
C PRO A 40 -3.34 -5.96 -16.17
N GLN A 41 -3.33 -7.04 -16.96
CA GLN A 41 -4.54 -7.61 -17.52
C GLN A 41 -5.08 -8.69 -16.57
N GLY A 42 -5.90 -8.29 -15.60
CA GLY A 42 -6.43 -9.21 -14.58
C GLY A 42 -5.31 -9.82 -13.75
N TRP A 43 -5.07 -11.12 -13.91
CA TRP A 43 -4.08 -11.89 -13.15
C TRP A 43 -2.66 -11.88 -13.73
N ASP A 44 -2.46 -11.23 -14.89
CA ASP A 44 -1.20 -11.25 -15.63
C ASP A 44 -0.44 -9.93 -15.48
N PHE A 45 0.64 -9.96 -14.71
CA PHE A 45 1.56 -8.85 -14.45
C PHE A 45 2.83 -8.92 -15.32
N THR A 46 2.98 -9.93 -16.18
CA THR A 46 4.25 -10.22 -16.89
C THR A 46 4.76 -9.06 -17.74
N ALA A 47 3.86 -8.26 -18.30
CA ALA A 47 4.20 -7.16 -19.21
C ALA A 47 4.47 -5.83 -18.48
N LEU A 48 4.32 -5.79 -17.14
CA LEU A 48 4.47 -4.54 -16.40
C LEU A 48 5.94 -4.10 -16.31
N PRO A 49 6.25 -2.84 -16.70
CA PRO A 49 7.59 -2.29 -16.50
C PRO A 49 7.79 -1.93 -15.03
N VAL A 50 8.97 -2.20 -14.49
CA VAL A 50 9.36 -1.70 -13.17
C VAL A 50 9.72 -0.22 -13.31
N VAL A 51 8.99 0.64 -12.63
CA VAL A 51 9.27 2.10 -12.59
C VAL A 51 9.94 2.51 -11.29
N ALA A 52 9.77 1.72 -10.24
CA ALA A 52 10.39 1.94 -8.94
C ALA A 52 10.41 0.64 -8.13
N SER A 53 11.30 0.61 -7.14
CA SER A 53 11.39 -0.46 -6.17
C SER A 53 11.49 0.12 -4.76
N LEU A 54 10.89 -0.57 -3.80
CA LEU A 54 10.88 -0.20 -2.39
C LEU A 54 11.14 -1.44 -1.53
N SER A 55 11.82 -1.25 -0.42
CA SER A 55 11.96 -2.28 0.60
C SER A 55 11.28 -1.85 1.88
N GLN A 56 10.62 -2.79 2.54
CA GLN A 56 10.00 -2.61 3.84
C GLN A 56 10.60 -3.60 4.83
N SER A 57 11.10 -3.12 5.96
CA SER A 57 11.57 -3.97 7.06
C SER A 57 10.52 -4.08 8.15
N VAL A 58 10.47 -5.24 8.79
CA VAL A 58 9.60 -5.52 9.92
C VAL A 58 10.42 -5.71 11.17
N GLU A 59 10.08 -4.97 12.20
CA GLU A 59 10.73 -5.04 13.50
C GLU A 59 9.70 -5.21 14.63
N PRO A 60 10.07 -5.74 15.79
CA PRO A 60 9.21 -5.68 16.96
C PRO A 60 8.88 -4.24 17.29
N VAL A 61 7.65 -3.94 17.70
CA VAL A 61 7.24 -2.57 18.06
C VAL A 61 8.15 -1.91 19.09
N GLY A 62 8.77 -2.70 19.97
CA GLY A 62 9.71 -2.21 20.97
C GLY A 62 11.06 -1.71 20.44
N ALA A 63 11.40 -2.00 19.18
CA ALA A 63 12.58 -1.46 18.50
C ALA A 63 12.38 0.01 18.11
N SER A 64 11.13 0.44 17.86
CA SER A 64 10.82 1.84 17.55
C SER A 64 10.69 2.69 18.81
N SER A 65 11.30 3.88 18.79
CA SER A 65 11.11 4.88 19.86
C SER A 65 9.65 5.38 19.96
N LEU A 66 8.89 5.22 18.89
CA LEU A 66 7.48 5.60 18.76
C LEU A 66 6.51 4.49 19.21
N GLY A 67 7.01 3.27 19.45
CA GLY A 67 6.16 2.10 19.75
C GLY A 67 5.20 2.31 20.92
N LYS A 68 5.58 3.16 21.91
CA LYS A 68 4.71 3.49 23.04
C LYS A 68 3.46 4.30 22.66
N SER A 69 3.47 4.97 21.50
CA SER A 69 2.34 5.75 20.99
C SER A 69 1.29 4.87 20.31
N PHE A 70 1.59 3.58 20.09
CA PHE A 70 0.73 2.64 19.38
C PHE A 70 0.42 1.42 20.25
N PRO A 71 -0.39 1.58 21.31
CA PRO A 71 -0.74 0.48 22.21
C PRO A 71 -1.54 -0.58 21.43
N GLY A 72 -1.16 -1.84 21.60
CA GLY A 72 -1.76 -2.96 20.85
C GLY A 72 -0.97 -3.39 19.61
N ALA A 73 -0.14 -2.54 19.03
CA ALA A 73 0.76 -2.96 17.97
C ALA A 73 1.81 -3.96 18.48
N THR A 74 2.13 -4.95 17.67
CA THR A 74 3.19 -5.93 17.93
C THR A 74 4.43 -5.70 17.08
N HIS A 75 4.24 -5.10 15.92
CA HIS A 75 5.28 -4.86 14.93
C HIS A 75 5.25 -3.43 14.40
N VAL A 76 6.40 -2.96 13.97
CA VAL A 76 6.57 -1.76 13.16
C VAL A 76 7.11 -2.18 11.80
N VAL A 77 6.54 -1.60 10.75
CA VAL A 77 7.02 -1.70 9.37
C VAL A 77 7.64 -0.38 8.99
N GLU A 78 8.89 -0.42 8.59
CA GLU A 78 9.66 0.76 8.19
C GLU A 78 9.92 0.75 6.70
N ALA A 79 9.58 1.84 6.03
CA ALA A 79 9.82 2.04 4.62
C ALA A 79 10.07 3.51 4.32
N ASP A 80 11.22 3.87 3.75
CA ASP A 80 11.57 5.23 3.30
C ASP A 80 11.23 6.34 4.32
N GLY A 81 11.50 6.08 5.62
CA GLY A 81 11.25 7.03 6.71
C GLY A 81 9.80 7.09 7.19
N ILE A 82 8.95 6.21 6.71
CA ILE A 82 7.61 5.97 7.23
C ILE A 82 7.65 4.77 8.16
N SER A 83 7.08 4.93 9.36
CA SER A 83 6.85 3.85 10.31
C SER A 83 5.36 3.58 10.38
N THR A 84 4.94 2.36 10.10
CA THR A 84 3.56 1.90 10.24
C THR A 84 3.47 0.80 11.29
N PHE A 85 2.43 0.82 12.11
CA PHE A 85 2.32 0.00 13.31
C PHE A 85 1.16 -0.96 13.18
N TYR A 86 1.47 -2.25 13.27
CA TYR A 86 0.51 -3.34 13.07
C TYR A 86 0.51 -4.35 14.22
N SER A 87 -0.60 -5.06 14.36
CA SER A 87 -0.63 -6.38 15.00
C SER A 87 -1.07 -7.43 13.99
N TRP A 88 -0.36 -8.57 13.99
CA TRP A 88 -0.65 -9.72 13.13
C TRP A 88 -0.88 -10.94 14.04
N THR A 89 -2.13 -11.22 14.33
CA THR A 89 -2.56 -12.41 15.06
C THR A 89 -3.67 -13.09 14.26
N ASP A 90 -4.91 -13.00 14.74
CA ASP A 90 -6.09 -13.51 14.02
C ASP A 90 -6.57 -12.53 12.94
N ALA A 91 -5.96 -11.35 12.88
CA ALA A 91 -6.22 -10.32 11.88
C ALA A 91 -4.95 -9.48 11.65
N ASN A 92 -4.86 -8.82 10.50
CA ASN A 92 -3.94 -7.72 10.27
C ASN A 92 -4.64 -6.44 10.72
N ILE A 93 -4.20 -5.87 11.84
CA ILE A 93 -4.77 -4.66 12.43
C ILE A 93 -3.77 -3.52 12.32
N TYR A 94 -4.19 -2.42 11.68
CA TYR A 94 -3.41 -1.21 11.56
C TYR A 94 -3.72 -0.25 12.71
N HIS A 95 -2.72 0.09 13.49
CA HIS A 95 -2.84 0.96 14.67
C HIS A 95 -2.48 2.42 14.40
N GLY A 96 -1.97 2.70 13.22
CA GLY A 96 -1.55 4.03 12.82
C GLY A 96 -0.11 4.10 12.31
N GLY A 97 0.40 5.31 12.13
CA GLY A 97 1.70 5.52 11.51
C GLY A 97 2.38 6.81 11.92
N TYR A 98 3.63 6.94 11.48
CA TYR A 98 4.46 8.13 11.63
C TYR A 98 5.12 8.48 10.30
N GLN A 99 4.93 9.71 9.86
CA GLN A 99 5.58 10.33 8.71
C GLN A 99 5.87 11.80 9.04
N GLY A 100 6.71 12.03 10.05
CA GLY A 100 6.90 13.37 10.63
C GLY A 100 5.74 13.87 11.50
N LEU A 101 4.63 13.14 11.52
CA LEU A 101 3.46 13.35 12.38
C LEU A 101 2.99 11.99 12.89
N THR A 102 2.83 11.86 14.21
CA THR A 102 2.29 10.65 14.83
C THR A 102 0.77 10.65 14.69
N ILE A 103 0.23 9.65 14.01
CA ILE A 103 -1.20 9.40 13.92
C ILE A 103 -1.47 8.04 14.54
N ALA A 104 -2.03 8.03 15.75
CA ALA A 104 -2.45 6.82 16.44
C ALA A 104 -3.98 6.72 16.40
N TYR A 105 -4.48 5.55 15.96
CA TYR A 105 -5.90 5.31 15.86
C TYR A 105 -6.48 5.01 17.24
N SER A 106 -7.55 5.73 17.62
CA SER A 106 -8.36 5.44 18.81
C SER A 106 -9.28 4.23 18.59
N ASP A 107 -9.62 3.97 17.32
CA ASP A 107 -10.32 2.81 16.82
C ASP A 107 -9.45 2.23 15.69
N PRO A 108 -8.60 1.21 15.97
CA PRO A 108 -7.69 0.63 14.98
C PRO A 108 -8.43 -0.11 13.87
N GLU A 109 -7.90 -0.04 12.67
CA GLU A 109 -8.47 -0.65 11.49
C GLU A 109 -8.15 -2.14 11.39
N ILE A 110 -9.17 -2.99 11.21
CA ILE A 110 -9.00 -4.39 10.81
C ILE A 110 -8.88 -4.45 9.29
N TYR A 111 -7.65 -4.49 8.83
CA TYR A 111 -7.36 -4.51 7.40
C TYR A 111 -7.69 -5.87 6.77
N PHE A 112 -7.26 -6.98 7.40
CA PHE A 112 -7.57 -8.36 6.97
C PHE A 112 -7.90 -9.24 8.16
N PRO A 113 -9.15 -9.72 8.30
CA PRO A 113 -9.48 -10.77 9.26
C PRO A 113 -9.05 -12.13 8.69
N TYR A 114 -8.42 -12.97 9.51
CA TYR A 114 -8.03 -14.33 9.13
C TYR A 114 -8.82 -15.36 9.93
N PRO A 115 -9.10 -16.57 9.39
CA PRO A 115 -8.87 -16.96 8.00
C PRO A 115 -9.96 -16.44 7.06
N PHE A 116 -9.65 -16.30 5.77
CA PHE A 116 -10.65 -15.98 4.76
C PHE A 116 -10.53 -16.88 3.51
N ALA A 117 -11.63 -17.02 2.78
CA ALA A 117 -11.73 -17.83 1.56
C ALA A 117 -12.67 -17.15 0.58
N VAL A 118 -12.78 -17.67 -0.65
CA VAL A 118 -13.75 -17.16 -1.65
C VAL A 118 -15.15 -17.09 -1.06
N GLY A 119 -15.77 -15.91 -1.18
CA GLY A 119 -17.08 -15.56 -0.60
C GLY A 119 -17.02 -14.98 0.81
N SER A 120 -15.82 -14.86 1.43
CA SER A 120 -15.66 -14.09 2.67
C SER A 120 -15.81 -12.61 2.40
N THR A 121 -16.58 -11.93 3.24
CA THR A 121 -16.76 -10.48 3.22
C THR A 121 -16.49 -9.90 4.61
N TRP A 122 -15.94 -8.71 4.68
CA TRP A 122 -15.79 -7.98 5.95
C TRP A 122 -15.97 -6.48 5.77
N THR A 123 -16.29 -5.84 6.86
CA THR A 123 -16.41 -4.39 6.96
C THR A 123 -15.91 -3.97 8.31
N ASP A 124 -15.13 -2.91 8.36
CA ASP A 124 -14.66 -2.29 9.59
C ASP A 124 -14.74 -0.78 9.53
N THR A 125 -14.67 -0.14 10.70
CA THR A 125 -14.56 1.31 10.85
C THR A 125 -13.32 1.63 11.65
N PHE A 126 -12.76 2.81 11.43
CA PHE A 126 -11.62 3.28 12.19
C PHE A 126 -11.68 4.78 12.46
N ALA A 127 -10.96 5.23 13.48
CA ALA A 127 -10.93 6.63 13.87
C ALA A 127 -9.61 7.07 14.49
N ALA A 128 -9.22 8.33 14.26
CA ALA A 128 -8.07 8.97 14.89
C ALA A 128 -8.30 10.47 15.04
N SER A 129 -7.66 11.08 16.04
CA SER A 129 -7.58 12.54 16.17
C SER A 129 -6.12 12.96 16.24
N PHE A 130 -5.73 13.96 15.46
CA PHE A 130 -4.34 14.44 15.43
C PHE A 130 -4.24 15.91 15.05
N ASN A 131 -3.04 16.48 15.16
CA ASN A 131 -2.78 17.88 14.82
C ASN A 131 -1.64 17.99 13.79
N GLY A 132 -1.98 18.20 12.55
CA GLY A 132 -1.05 18.41 11.43
C GLY A 132 -0.78 19.90 11.13
N GLY A 133 -0.89 20.77 12.12
CA GLY A 133 -0.90 22.24 11.99
C GLY A 133 -2.29 22.81 12.16
N ILE A 134 -3.33 22.02 11.90
CA ILE A 134 -4.73 22.21 12.28
C ILE A 134 -5.22 20.92 12.93
N ALA A 135 -6.25 21.01 13.77
CA ALA A 135 -6.89 19.83 14.36
C ALA A 135 -7.62 19.05 13.25
N VAL A 136 -7.43 17.74 13.23
CA VAL A 136 -8.04 16.80 12.29
C VAL A 136 -8.74 15.70 13.08
N GLU A 137 -10.00 15.45 12.73
CA GLU A 137 -10.76 14.29 13.17
C GLU A 137 -10.89 13.35 11.97
N ARG A 138 -10.18 12.23 12.03
CA ARG A 138 -10.20 11.18 10.99
C ARG A 138 -11.22 10.13 11.33
N THR A 139 -12.02 9.77 10.35
CA THR A 139 -12.83 8.56 10.37
C THR A 139 -12.68 7.83 9.05
N GLY A 140 -12.90 6.52 9.07
CA GLY A 140 -12.88 5.77 7.83
C GLY A 140 -13.66 4.47 7.93
N THR A 141 -13.81 3.85 6.77
CA THR A 141 -14.46 2.54 6.60
C THR A 141 -13.68 1.70 5.63
N VAL A 142 -13.58 0.42 5.92
CA VAL A 142 -13.10 -0.63 5.01
C VAL A 142 -14.24 -1.54 4.67
N THR A 143 -14.37 -1.90 3.39
CA THR A 143 -15.26 -2.98 2.92
C THR A 143 -14.48 -3.85 1.96
N ALA A 144 -14.58 -5.16 2.11
CA ALA A 144 -13.86 -6.08 1.24
C ALA A 144 -14.59 -7.39 1.02
N GLU A 145 -14.26 -8.05 -0.10
CA GLU A 145 -14.75 -9.36 -0.47
C GLU A 145 -13.63 -10.18 -1.13
N CYS A 146 -13.45 -11.42 -0.70
CA CYS A 146 -12.64 -12.40 -1.42
C CYS A 146 -13.48 -13.01 -2.54
N VAL A 147 -13.23 -12.56 -3.78
CA VAL A 147 -14.15 -12.81 -4.91
C VAL A 147 -13.85 -14.08 -5.67
N GLU A 148 -12.57 -14.43 -5.85
CA GLU A 148 -12.21 -15.63 -6.63
C GLU A 148 -10.80 -16.14 -6.32
N VAL A 149 -10.50 -17.34 -6.83
CA VAL A 149 -9.17 -17.94 -6.83
C VAL A 149 -8.74 -18.17 -8.29
N GLY A 150 -7.47 -17.92 -8.59
CA GLY A 150 -6.93 -18.03 -9.93
C GLY A 150 -5.42 -18.19 -9.94
N THR A 151 -4.84 -18.12 -11.13
CA THR A 151 -3.38 -18.16 -11.32
C THR A 151 -2.85 -16.74 -11.51
N LEU A 152 -2.10 -16.25 -10.52
CA LEU A 152 -1.37 -15.00 -10.62
C LEU A 152 -0.03 -15.25 -11.32
N VAL A 153 0.30 -14.43 -12.32
CA VAL A 153 1.58 -14.49 -13.03
C VAL A 153 2.31 -13.16 -12.87
N LEU A 154 3.48 -13.20 -12.22
CA LEU A 154 4.31 -12.02 -11.98
C LEU A 154 5.33 -11.78 -13.09
N PRO A 155 5.93 -10.58 -13.18
CA PRO A 155 7.04 -10.32 -14.08
C PRO A 155 8.16 -11.34 -13.90
N GLY A 156 8.72 -11.80 -15.03
CA GLY A 156 9.67 -12.93 -15.03
C GLY A 156 9.02 -14.30 -15.17
N GLY A 157 7.68 -14.39 -15.25
CA GLY A 157 6.94 -15.62 -15.50
C GLY A 157 6.76 -16.50 -14.27
N GLN A 158 6.91 -15.97 -13.06
CA GLN A 158 6.62 -16.71 -11.85
C GLN A 158 5.09 -16.86 -11.68
N GLU A 159 4.63 -18.09 -11.53
CA GLU A 159 3.21 -18.45 -11.44
C GLU A 159 2.82 -18.87 -10.02
N PHE A 160 1.63 -18.43 -9.60
CA PHE A 160 0.99 -18.80 -8.33
C PHE A 160 -0.42 -19.32 -8.64
N PRO A 161 -0.60 -20.64 -8.76
CA PRO A 161 -1.86 -21.21 -9.29
C PRO A 161 -3.05 -21.11 -8.33
N GLU A 162 -2.82 -20.88 -7.06
CA GLU A 162 -3.86 -20.78 -6.02
C GLU A 162 -3.79 -19.41 -5.33
N ALA A 163 -3.74 -18.32 -6.11
CA ALA A 163 -3.84 -16.98 -5.57
C ALA A 163 -5.31 -16.58 -5.38
N TYR A 164 -5.61 -15.88 -4.29
CA TYR A 164 -6.94 -15.38 -3.93
C TYR A 164 -7.02 -13.90 -4.25
N ARG A 165 -8.06 -13.50 -4.98
CA ARG A 165 -8.32 -12.08 -5.26
C ARG A 165 -9.31 -11.51 -4.26
N VAL A 166 -8.91 -10.42 -3.63
CA VAL A 166 -9.73 -9.61 -2.74
C VAL A 166 -9.95 -8.25 -3.39
N GLU A 167 -11.20 -7.85 -3.51
CA GLU A 167 -11.59 -6.48 -3.86
C GLU A 167 -11.88 -5.74 -2.57
N MET A 168 -11.23 -4.59 -2.38
CA MET A 168 -11.34 -3.79 -1.17
C MET A 168 -11.54 -2.32 -1.51
N THR A 169 -12.38 -1.67 -0.72
CA THR A 169 -12.56 -0.22 -0.76
C THR A 169 -12.35 0.34 0.64
N GLU A 170 -11.42 1.27 0.76
CA GLU A 170 -11.19 2.05 1.96
C GLU A 170 -11.58 3.51 1.69
N THR A 171 -12.32 4.10 2.61
CA THR A 171 -12.68 5.52 2.56
C THR A 171 -12.19 6.19 3.83
N ILE A 172 -11.39 7.23 3.69
CA ILE A 172 -10.86 8.05 4.78
C ILE A 172 -11.46 9.44 4.66
N VAL A 173 -11.99 9.97 5.75
CA VAL A 173 -12.49 11.33 5.85
C VAL A 173 -11.73 12.06 6.96
N ASP A 174 -11.02 13.10 6.60
CA ASP A 174 -10.33 14.02 7.52
C ASP A 174 -11.15 15.29 7.66
N ALA A 175 -11.89 15.41 8.76
CA ALA A 175 -12.68 16.59 9.06
C ALA A 175 -11.81 17.65 9.76
N THR A 176 -11.87 18.90 9.26
CA THR A 176 -11.13 20.03 9.79
C THR A 176 -12.01 21.27 9.90
N ALA A 177 -11.55 22.30 10.60
CA ALA A 177 -12.25 23.59 10.64
C ALA A 177 -12.32 24.30 9.27
N ALA A 178 -11.50 23.91 8.31
CA ALA A 178 -11.46 24.47 6.95
C ALA A 178 -12.31 23.68 5.94
N GLY A 179 -12.83 22.53 6.31
CA GLY A 179 -13.61 21.62 5.49
C GLY A 179 -13.10 20.17 5.60
N ASP A 180 -13.79 19.28 4.93
CA ASP A 180 -13.49 17.87 4.91
C ASP A 180 -12.62 17.52 3.71
N TYR A 181 -11.70 16.58 3.90
CA TYR A 181 -10.86 15.98 2.89
C TYR A 181 -11.19 14.49 2.83
N THR A 182 -11.50 13.99 1.65
CA THR A 182 -11.85 12.58 1.46
C THR A 182 -10.83 11.90 0.54
N LEU A 183 -10.34 10.76 0.99
CA LEU A 183 -9.49 9.86 0.22
C LEU A 183 -10.23 8.52 0.08
N VAL A 184 -10.31 8.00 -1.13
CA VAL A 184 -10.89 6.68 -1.43
C VAL A 184 -9.83 5.83 -2.10
N TRP A 185 -9.59 4.65 -1.56
CA TRP A 185 -8.78 3.61 -2.15
C TRP A 185 -9.66 2.46 -2.62
N GLU A 186 -9.48 2.09 -3.88
CA GLU A 186 -10.05 0.88 -4.46
C GLU A 186 -8.88 -0.04 -4.77
N GLU A 187 -8.85 -1.20 -4.13
CA GLU A 187 -7.73 -2.11 -4.16
C GLU A 187 -8.15 -3.48 -4.66
N THR A 188 -7.41 -4.01 -5.62
CA THR A 188 -7.47 -5.41 -6.02
C THR A 188 -6.22 -6.10 -5.51
N LEU A 189 -6.36 -6.97 -4.51
CA LEU A 189 -5.27 -7.59 -3.80
C LEU A 189 -5.19 -9.09 -4.12
N TYR A 190 -3.98 -9.60 -4.34
CA TYR A 190 -3.73 -10.99 -4.67
C TYR A 190 -2.95 -11.67 -3.55
N PHE A 191 -3.58 -12.61 -2.86
CA PHE A 191 -2.99 -13.33 -1.75
C PHE A 191 -2.56 -14.73 -2.16
N THR A 192 -1.44 -15.19 -1.59
CA THR A 192 -0.97 -16.57 -1.69
C THR A 192 -0.66 -17.10 -0.29
N ALA A 193 -0.83 -18.42 -0.08
CA ALA A 193 -0.66 -19.03 1.23
C ALA A 193 0.78 -18.92 1.79
N ASP A 194 1.77 -18.71 0.93
CA ASP A 194 3.19 -18.60 1.27
C ASP A 194 3.65 -17.15 1.49
N CYS A 195 2.74 -16.16 1.34
CA CYS A 195 3.05 -14.76 1.53
C CYS A 195 2.35 -14.21 2.77
N PRO A 196 3.07 -13.58 3.70
CA PRO A 196 2.46 -13.04 4.92
C PRO A 196 1.61 -11.79 4.68
N PHE A 197 1.59 -11.29 3.47
CA PHE A 197 0.81 -10.14 3.01
C PHE A 197 0.21 -10.46 1.63
N TYR A 198 -0.33 -9.49 0.91
CA TYR A 198 -0.68 -9.73 -0.49
C TYR A 198 0.58 -9.86 -1.35
N ARG A 199 0.56 -10.77 -2.32
CA ARG A 199 1.65 -11.02 -3.27
C ARG A 199 1.76 -9.96 -4.34
N ALA A 200 0.61 -9.40 -4.75
CA ALA A 200 0.51 -8.30 -5.69
C ALA A 200 -0.75 -7.48 -5.40
N ALA A 201 -0.77 -6.23 -5.86
CA ALA A 201 -1.93 -5.37 -5.77
C ALA A 201 -2.06 -4.44 -6.99
N VAL A 202 -3.29 -4.06 -7.28
CA VAL A 202 -3.64 -2.93 -8.13
C VAL A 202 -4.39 -1.94 -7.26
N ILE A 203 -3.93 -0.70 -7.20
CA ILE A 203 -4.47 0.32 -6.31
C ILE A 203 -4.89 1.53 -7.14
N THR A 204 -6.13 1.96 -6.93
CA THR A 204 -6.66 3.24 -7.41
C THR A 204 -6.89 4.13 -6.19
N SER A 205 -6.22 5.26 -6.15
CA SER A 205 -6.38 6.27 -5.10
C SER A 205 -7.08 7.48 -5.69
N THR A 206 -8.20 7.87 -5.12
CA THR A 206 -8.97 9.06 -5.49
C THR A 206 -8.98 10.05 -4.34
N VAL A 207 -8.39 11.22 -4.55
CA VAL A 207 -8.38 12.32 -3.59
C VAL A 207 -9.44 13.33 -3.97
N LEU A 208 -10.33 13.62 -3.05
CA LEU A 208 -11.33 14.68 -3.17
C LEU A 208 -10.86 15.87 -2.32
N ASP A 209 -10.45 16.95 -2.95
CA ASP A 209 -10.09 18.19 -2.26
C ASP A 209 -11.36 19.02 -2.02
N GLY A 210 -11.87 18.97 -0.78
CA GLY A 210 -13.04 19.75 -0.36
C GLY A 210 -12.70 21.15 0.15
N ILE A 211 -11.40 21.46 0.39
CA ILE A 211 -11.01 22.66 1.15
C ILE A 211 -10.82 23.89 0.24
N SER A 212 -10.47 23.71 -1.01
CA SER A 212 -9.98 24.82 -1.86
C SER A 212 -10.80 25.08 -3.14
N SER A 213 -11.81 24.26 -3.46
CA SER A 213 -12.60 24.45 -4.68
C SER A 213 -14.11 24.24 -4.44
N PRO A 214 -14.97 25.10 -5.00
CA PRO A 214 -16.42 24.90 -4.96
C PRO A 214 -16.90 23.68 -5.78
N GLU A 215 -16.06 23.15 -6.66
CA GLU A 215 -16.25 21.88 -7.36
C GLU A 215 -14.89 21.14 -7.40
N PRO A 216 -14.61 20.26 -6.43
CA PRO A 216 -13.36 19.53 -6.41
C PRO A 216 -13.24 18.65 -7.66
N THR A 217 -12.14 18.80 -8.38
CA THR A 217 -11.77 17.84 -9.42
C THR A 217 -11.04 16.71 -8.72
N PRO A 218 -11.54 15.46 -8.76
CA PRO A 218 -10.85 14.34 -8.12
C PRO A 218 -9.46 14.16 -8.72
N GLU A 219 -8.46 14.07 -7.86
CA GLU A 219 -7.14 13.62 -8.27
C GLU A 219 -7.11 12.10 -8.18
N VAL A 220 -6.95 11.43 -9.32
CA VAL A 220 -6.93 9.96 -9.40
C VAL A 220 -5.53 9.50 -9.76
N SER A 221 -5.00 8.58 -8.99
CA SER A 221 -3.76 7.87 -9.31
C SER A 221 -4.00 6.36 -9.32
N GLN A 222 -3.33 5.65 -10.24
CA GLN A 222 -3.41 4.21 -10.35
C GLN A 222 -2.03 3.61 -10.47
N TYR A 223 -1.80 2.51 -9.80
CA TYR A 223 -0.54 1.78 -9.90
C TYR A 223 -0.73 0.30 -9.56
N ALA A 224 0.21 -0.51 -10.01
CA ALA A 224 0.34 -1.89 -9.61
C ALA A 224 1.63 -2.07 -8.80
N LEU A 225 1.63 -3.00 -7.87
CA LEU A 225 2.80 -3.40 -7.12
C LEU A 225 2.83 -4.93 -6.94
N TRP A 226 4.02 -5.48 -6.78
CA TRP A 226 4.19 -6.91 -6.51
C TRP A 226 5.45 -7.17 -5.70
N ILE A 227 5.44 -8.24 -4.92
CA ILE A 227 6.60 -8.65 -4.13
C ILE A 227 7.57 -9.41 -5.04
N THR A 228 8.80 -8.89 -5.17
CA THR A 228 9.90 -9.49 -5.93
C THR A 228 10.75 -10.41 -5.08
N GLY A 229 10.69 -10.28 -3.76
CA GLY A 229 11.41 -11.14 -2.83
C GLY A 229 11.16 -10.77 -1.38
N SER A 230 11.55 -11.68 -0.51
CA SER A 230 11.64 -11.43 0.92
C SER A 230 12.93 -12.04 1.47
N THR A 231 13.56 -11.38 2.43
CA THR A 231 14.75 -11.86 3.11
C THR A 231 14.55 -11.77 4.62
N VAL A 232 15.12 -12.74 5.34
CA VAL A 232 15.26 -12.67 6.80
C VAL A 232 16.70 -12.27 7.08
N GLY A 233 16.91 -11.10 7.67
CA GLY A 233 18.25 -10.61 8.00
C GLY A 233 18.30 -9.08 8.03
N VAL A 234 19.33 -8.54 8.64
CA VAL A 234 19.61 -7.11 8.64
C VAL A 234 20.26 -6.75 7.31
N GLU A 235 19.49 -6.42 6.28
CA GLU A 235 20.02 -5.60 5.20
C GLU A 235 19.97 -4.14 5.67
N GLU A 236 21.13 -3.50 5.60
CA GLU A 236 21.19 -2.05 5.73
C GLU A 236 20.37 -1.49 4.56
N LEU A 237 19.18 -0.94 4.86
CA LEU A 237 18.33 -0.29 3.87
C LEU A 237 19.15 0.85 3.26
N ALA A 238 19.84 0.55 2.17
CA ALA A 238 20.35 1.62 1.32
C ALA A 238 19.08 2.40 0.86
N SER A 239 18.98 3.64 1.28
CA SER A 239 17.86 4.51 0.88
C SER A 239 17.75 4.42 -0.64
N ALA A 240 16.66 3.82 -1.13
CA ALA A 240 16.46 3.65 -2.55
C ALA A 240 16.54 5.04 -3.21
N PRO A 241 17.30 5.18 -4.30
CA PRO A 241 17.38 6.47 -4.97
C PRO A 241 15.97 6.87 -5.41
N VAL A 242 15.59 8.12 -5.14
CA VAL A 242 14.32 8.68 -5.65
C VAL A 242 14.25 8.44 -7.15
N GLN A 243 13.22 7.75 -7.61
CA GLN A 243 13.00 7.48 -9.02
C GLN A 243 11.83 8.32 -9.52
N VAL A 244 12.00 8.96 -10.67
CA VAL A 244 10.95 9.72 -11.34
C VAL A 244 10.66 9.08 -12.69
N TYR A 245 9.38 8.83 -12.96
CA TYR A 245 8.91 8.22 -14.19
C TYR A 245 7.69 8.97 -14.77
N PRO A 246 7.66 9.23 -16.09
CA PRO A 246 8.76 9.04 -17.04
C PRO A 246 9.91 10.03 -16.83
N ASN A 247 11.12 9.60 -17.17
CA ASN A 247 12.29 10.50 -17.19
C ASN A 247 13.13 10.18 -18.43
N PRO A 248 13.08 10.99 -19.48
CA PRO A 248 12.45 12.32 -19.56
C PRO A 248 10.91 12.29 -19.57
N ALA A 249 10.30 13.36 -19.05
CA ALA A 249 8.86 13.64 -19.19
C ALA A 249 8.62 14.69 -20.28
N SER A 250 7.45 14.64 -20.92
CA SER A 250 7.05 15.68 -21.87
C SER A 250 6.59 16.93 -21.13
N VAL A 251 6.85 18.13 -21.70
CA VAL A 251 6.24 19.37 -21.23
C VAL A 251 4.71 19.23 -21.27
N GLY A 252 4.04 19.64 -20.20
CA GLY A 252 2.59 19.48 -20.07
C GLY A 252 2.14 18.05 -19.75
N GLY A 253 3.08 17.11 -19.58
CA GLY A 253 2.80 15.74 -19.21
C GLY A 253 2.76 15.54 -17.69
N GLU A 254 2.58 14.30 -17.29
CA GLU A 254 2.62 13.85 -15.90
C GLU A 254 3.88 13.04 -15.65
N ALA A 255 4.41 13.14 -14.45
CA ALA A 255 5.44 12.25 -13.95
C ALA A 255 5.07 11.80 -12.54
N TRP A 256 5.63 10.67 -12.15
CA TRP A 256 5.39 10.04 -10.86
C TRP A 256 6.73 9.86 -10.15
N VAL A 257 6.71 10.02 -8.85
CA VAL A 257 7.86 9.74 -8.01
C VAL A 257 7.44 8.77 -6.91
N VAL A 258 8.25 7.75 -6.69
CA VAL A 258 8.13 6.92 -5.50
C VAL A 258 8.77 7.67 -4.35
N ALA A 259 7.99 8.11 -3.41
CA ALA A 259 8.48 8.81 -2.25
C ALA A 259 7.50 8.67 -1.08
N ALA A 260 8.07 8.51 0.07
CA ALA A 260 7.38 8.69 1.34
C ALA A 260 7.63 10.12 1.82
N GLY A 261 6.58 10.89 2.04
CA GLY A 261 6.70 12.25 2.55
C GLY A 261 6.73 13.35 1.49
N PRO A 262 7.15 14.56 1.89
CA PRO A 262 7.15 15.70 0.99
C PRO A 262 8.15 15.51 -0.15
N VAL A 263 7.70 15.81 -1.36
CA VAL A 263 8.52 15.81 -2.56
C VAL A 263 8.73 17.25 -3.01
N GLN A 264 9.98 17.62 -3.23
CA GLN A 264 10.38 18.96 -3.66
C GLN A 264 11.08 18.87 -5.00
N VAL A 265 10.73 19.77 -5.93
CA VAL A 265 11.37 19.90 -7.22
C VAL A 265 12.09 21.26 -7.29
N TRP A 266 13.34 21.22 -7.71
CA TRP A 266 14.23 22.38 -7.79
C TRP A 266 14.71 22.54 -9.22
N ASP A 267 14.75 23.78 -9.73
CA ASP A 267 15.32 24.06 -11.03
C ASP A 267 16.87 24.11 -10.99
N ALA A 268 17.50 24.25 -12.15
CA ALA A 268 18.94 24.27 -12.28
C ALA A 268 19.61 25.47 -11.57
N THR A 269 18.85 26.49 -11.16
CA THR A 269 19.34 27.64 -10.39
C THR A 269 19.26 27.41 -8.88
N GLY A 270 18.71 26.26 -8.45
CA GLY A 270 18.51 25.95 -7.03
C GLY A 270 17.26 26.59 -6.44
N ARG A 271 16.33 27.07 -7.28
CA ARG A 271 15.03 27.57 -6.83
C ARG A 271 14.03 26.42 -6.78
N ARG A 272 13.29 26.29 -5.67
CA ARG A 272 12.19 25.34 -5.55
C ARG A 272 11.02 25.80 -6.43
N VAL A 273 10.62 24.95 -7.36
CA VAL A 273 9.57 25.22 -8.36
C VAL A 273 8.29 24.46 -8.10
N LEU A 274 8.36 23.34 -7.35
CA LEU A 274 7.22 22.53 -6.96
C LEU A 274 7.48 21.93 -5.59
N GLU A 275 6.43 21.84 -4.77
CA GLU A 275 6.38 21.03 -3.57
C GLU A 275 5.04 20.33 -3.54
N THR A 276 5.06 19.03 -3.34
CA THR A 276 3.88 18.19 -3.16
C THR A 276 4.11 17.25 -1.99
N ARG A 277 3.07 16.68 -1.43
CA ARG A 277 3.16 15.72 -0.33
C ARG A 277 2.49 14.43 -0.73
N ALA A 278 3.13 13.32 -0.43
CA ALA A 278 2.45 12.05 -0.40
C ALA A 278 1.37 12.09 0.68
N HIS A 279 0.18 11.59 0.36
CA HIS A 279 -0.82 11.33 1.39
C HIS A 279 -0.39 10.12 2.23
N PRO A 280 -0.84 10.02 3.49
CA PRO A 280 -0.55 8.84 4.30
C PRO A 280 -0.91 7.55 3.54
N GLY A 281 0.07 6.63 3.43
CA GLY A 281 -0.08 5.40 2.65
C GLY A 281 0.15 5.53 1.14
N GLN A 282 0.24 6.72 0.58
CA GLN A 282 0.56 6.92 -0.84
C GLN A 282 2.06 6.78 -1.07
N VAL A 283 2.45 5.83 -1.91
CA VAL A 283 3.85 5.55 -2.27
C VAL A 283 4.24 6.25 -3.58
N LEU A 284 3.26 6.45 -4.48
CA LEU A 284 3.43 7.15 -5.74
C LEU A 284 2.86 8.57 -5.64
N VAL A 285 3.70 9.56 -5.86
CA VAL A 285 3.35 10.98 -5.83
C VAL A 285 3.39 11.53 -7.24
N ARG A 286 2.27 12.12 -7.68
CA ARG A 286 2.18 12.80 -8.98
C ARG A 286 2.98 14.10 -8.97
N LEU A 287 3.79 14.30 -10.01
CA LEU A 287 4.48 15.55 -10.29
C LEU A 287 3.84 16.22 -11.52
N PRO A 288 3.05 17.28 -11.32
CA PRO A 288 2.44 17.99 -12.45
C PRO A 288 3.53 18.76 -13.22
N ALA A 289 3.92 18.26 -14.41
CA ALA A 289 4.88 18.91 -15.29
C ALA A 289 4.25 20.00 -16.16
N GLU A 290 2.94 20.19 -16.10
CA GLU A 290 2.15 21.10 -16.94
C GLU A 290 2.55 22.58 -16.79
N HIS A 291 3.15 22.94 -15.66
CA HIS A 291 3.62 24.29 -15.40
C HIS A 291 5.15 24.43 -15.43
N LEU A 292 5.85 23.33 -15.72
CA LEU A 292 7.31 23.33 -15.77
C LEU A 292 7.79 23.50 -17.22
N PRO A 293 8.63 24.51 -17.52
CA PRO A 293 9.27 24.61 -18.81
C PRO A 293 10.25 23.47 -19.08
N ALA A 294 10.56 23.20 -20.33
CA ALA A 294 11.61 22.26 -20.68
C ALA A 294 12.91 22.58 -19.94
N GLY A 295 13.51 21.60 -19.30
CA GLY A 295 14.71 21.82 -18.49
C GLY A 295 15.11 20.60 -17.66
N THR A 296 16.17 20.80 -16.87
CA THR A 296 16.66 19.82 -15.91
C THR A 296 16.29 20.25 -14.50
N TYR A 297 15.71 19.34 -13.76
CA TYR A 297 15.24 19.53 -12.39
C TYR A 297 15.89 18.53 -11.44
N VAL A 298 15.95 18.87 -10.17
CA VAL A 298 16.33 17.96 -9.09
C VAL A 298 15.09 17.69 -8.26
N VAL A 299 14.70 16.43 -8.17
CA VAL A 299 13.60 15.95 -7.30
C VAL A 299 14.19 15.39 -6.03
N ARG A 300 13.70 15.85 -4.86
CA ARG A 300 14.10 15.39 -3.53
C ARG A 300 12.90 14.84 -2.79
N SER A 301 13.08 13.70 -2.13
CA SER A 301 12.12 13.20 -1.15
C SER A 301 12.43 13.70 0.26
N GLY A 302 11.50 13.54 1.18
CA GLY A 302 11.66 13.90 2.59
C GLY A 302 12.83 13.22 3.30
N THR A 303 13.33 12.10 2.78
CA THR A 303 14.49 11.36 3.29
C THR A 303 15.84 11.96 2.89
N GLY A 304 15.84 13.03 2.07
CA GLY A 304 17.05 13.67 1.56
C GLY A 304 17.62 13.03 0.31
N ALA A 305 17.10 11.89 -0.14
CA ALA A 305 17.46 11.31 -1.43
C ALA A 305 17.07 12.25 -2.57
N ALA A 306 17.87 12.29 -3.64
CA ALA A 306 17.63 13.18 -4.76
C ALA A 306 17.93 12.49 -6.10
N THR A 307 17.17 12.85 -7.12
CA THR A 307 17.39 12.38 -8.50
C THR A 307 17.25 13.53 -9.50
N ARG A 308 17.83 13.33 -10.67
CA ARG A 308 17.68 14.26 -11.80
C ARG A 308 16.44 13.89 -12.60
N TRP A 309 15.61 14.88 -12.89
CA TRP A 309 14.44 14.77 -13.75
C TRP A 309 14.55 15.71 -14.95
N ILE A 310 14.25 15.22 -16.14
CA ILE A 310 14.34 16.00 -17.40
C ILE A 310 12.91 16.16 -17.93
N VAL A 311 12.51 17.41 -18.19
CA VAL A 311 11.27 17.80 -18.88
C VAL A 311 11.63 18.31 -20.26
N GLN A 312 11.03 17.76 -21.34
CA GLN A 312 11.34 18.09 -22.74
C GLN A 312 10.11 18.09 -23.63
#